data_dcb3f8e4ab41ce5549ab82ccae8cb603
#
_entry.id   dcb3f8e4ab41ce5549ab82ccae8cb603
#
_cell.length_a   1.000
_cell.length_b   1.000
_cell.length_c   1.000
_cell.angle_alpha   90.00
_cell.angle_beta   90.00
_cell.angle_gamma   90.00
#
_symmetry.space_group_name_H-M   'P 1'
#
loop_
_entity.id
_entity.type
_entity.pdbx_description
1 polymer ?
#
loop_
_entity_poly.entity_id
_entity_poly.type
_entity_poly.pdbx_seq_one_letter_code
_entity_poly.pdbx_strand_id
1 'polypeptide(L)'
;MYKRQPLYNIGRLLEKNNLSVSRRYDSTIEDIKRLLCGGNQLVAVIDNALLEGIENNSDKTSPNHAVAISSLSTDTEEITLFNPSTEEELTTYKVTSFLQAWQQSNNYLVVVNTTDKFIYEPSPISLDDVTLSDDLVELQEAIAENAHEIWAKTRTDQGWTYGPERNDVQKETPDMIPYCNLPESEKLYDREMAMQTLKLVKKLGFEIKKK
;
A
#
# COMPACT_ATOMS: atom_id res chain seq x y z
N MET A 1 25.01 -8.96 7.45
CA MET A 1 23.97 -7.96 7.74
C MET A 1 22.96 -7.96 6.59
N TYR A 2 21.86 -8.70 6.74
CA TYR A 2 20.79 -8.70 5.72
C TYR A 2 20.14 -7.33 5.70
N LYS A 3 20.28 -6.61 4.58
CA LYS A 3 19.54 -5.36 4.36
C LYS A 3 18.07 -5.73 4.24
N ARG A 4 17.21 -5.18 5.12
CA ARG A 4 15.75 -5.29 5.00
C ARG A 4 15.33 -4.90 3.60
N GLN A 5 14.60 -5.77 2.94
CA GLN A 5 13.94 -5.38 1.70
C GLN A 5 12.75 -4.47 2.05
N PRO A 6 12.58 -3.34 1.36
CA PRO A 6 11.36 -2.55 1.49
C PRO A 6 10.14 -3.43 1.20
N LEU A 7 9.07 -3.28 1.98
CA LEU A 7 7.82 -4.06 1.81
C LEU A 7 7.33 -4.06 0.35
N TYR A 8 7.46 -2.93 -0.33
CA TYR A 8 7.09 -2.80 -1.74
C TYR A 8 7.81 -3.79 -2.67
N ASN A 9 8.98 -4.29 -2.31
CA ASN A 9 9.70 -5.27 -3.11
C ASN A 9 9.15 -6.69 -2.99
N ILE A 10 8.31 -6.96 -1.97
CA ILE A 10 7.62 -8.24 -1.83
C ILE A 10 6.66 -8.39 -3.03
N GLY A 11 6.70 -9.54 -3.69
CA GLY A 11 5.92 -9.80 -4.90
C GLY A 11 6.59 -9.41 -6.24
N ARG A 12 7.70 -8.65 -6.23
CA ARG A 12 8.39 -8.27 -7.48
C ARG A 12 8.86 -9.46 -8.34
N LEU A 13 9.23 -10.55 -7.70
CA LEU A 13 9.62 -11.76 -8.43
C LEU A 13 8.42 -12.38 -9.15
N LEU A 14 7.24 -12.30 -8.55
CA LEU A 14 5.99 -12.77 -9.15
C LEU A 14 5.62 -11.92 -10.38
N GLU A 15 5.75 -10.59 -10.27
CA GLU A 15 5.55 -9.67 -11.41
C GLU A 15 6.50 -9.95 -12.57
N LYS A 16 7.79 -10.25 -12.28
CA LYS A 16 8.77 -10.65 -13.31
C LYS A 16 8.42 -11.95 -14.01
N ASN A 17 7.60 -12.80 -13.39
CA ASN A 17 7.06 -14.01 -13.99
C ASN A 17 5.66 -13.81 -14.58
N ASN A 18 5.30 -12.57 -14.92
CA ASN A 18 4.03 -12.17 -15.55
C ASN A 18 2.78 -12.47 -14.71
N LEU A 19 2.90 -12.56 -13.39
CA LEU A 19 1.76 -12.65 -12.50
C LEU A 19 1.26 -11.24 -12.15
N SER A 20 -0.05 -11.07 -12.15
CA SER A 20 -0.66 -9.81 -11.71
C SER A 20 -0.63 -9.73 -10.19
N VAL A 21 0.02 -8.69 -9.66
CA VAL A 21 0.25 -8.52 -8.22
C VAL A 21 -0.28 -7.16 -7.78
N SER A 22 -1.10 -7.15 -6.75
CA SER A 22 -1.47 -5.92 -6.03
C SER A 22 -0.98 -5.96 -4.58
N ARG A 23 -0.75 -4.78 -4.00
CA ARG A 23 -0.24 -4.60 -2.64
C ARG A 23 -1.20 -3.76 -1.84
N ARG A 24 -1.52 -4.23 -0.63
CA ARG A 24 -2.49 -3.57 0.25
C ARG A 24 -1.87 -3.39 1.62
N TYR A 25 -2.17 -2.29 2.26
CA TYR A 25 -1.90 -2.02 3.67
C TYR A 25 -3.23 -2.01 4.42
N ASP A 26 -3.17 -2.11 5.74
CA ASP A 26 -4.34 -2.03 6.61
C ASP A 26 -5.45 -3.03 6.25
N SER A 27 -5.02 -4.18 5.70
CA SER A 27 -5.94 -5.26 5.32
C SER A 27 -6.52 -5.95 6.55
N THR A 28 -7.71 -6.52 6.39
CA THR A 28 -8.45 -7.20 7.46
C THR A 28 -8.51 -8.71 7.25
N ILE A 29 -8.93 -9.45 8.27
CA ILE A 29 -9.23 -10.90 8.13
C ILE A 29 -10.35 -11.14 7.12
N GLU A 30 -11.35 -10.25 7.06
CA GLU A 30 -12.42 -10.34 6.08
C GLU A 30 -11.90 -10.15 4.65
N ASP A 31 -10.90 -9.30 4.45
CA ASP A 31 -10.22 -9.17 3.15
C ASP A 31 -9.52 -10.47 2.77
N ILE A 32 -8.79 -11.08 3.70
CA ILE A 32 -8.15 -12.38 3.46
C ILE A 32 -9.20 -13.41 3.05
N LYS A 33 -10.30 -13.52 3.80
CA LYS A 33 -11.39 -14.45 3.51
C LYS A 33 -11.97 -14.21 2.11
N ARG A 34 -12.34 -12.97 1.81
CA ARG A 34 -12.92 -12.58 0.52
C ARG A 34 -11.98 -12.88 -0.65
N LEU A 35 -10.71 -12.56 -0.51
CA LEU A 35 -9.71 -12.75 -1.55
C LEU A 35 -9.39 -14.23 -1.78
N LEU A 36 -9.28 -15.05 -0.73
CA LEU A 36 -9.11 -16.50 -0.86
C LEU A 36 -10.34 -17.15 -1.53
N CYS A 37 -11.56 -16.76 -1.13
CA CYS A 37 -12.78 -17.21 -1.79
C CYS A 37 -12.83 -16.83 -3.27
N GLY A 38 -12.23 -15.69 -3.64
CA GLY A 38 -12.06 -15.23 -5.02
C GLY A 38 -10.97 -15.98 -5.81
N GLY A 39 -10.32 -16.98 -5.22
CA GLY A 39 -9.28 -17.78 -5.87
C GLY A 39 -7.91 -17.10 -5.95
N ASN A 40 -7.70 -15.99 -5.27
CA ASN A 40 -6.40 -15.33 -5.23
C ASN A 40 -5.42 -16.05 -4.31
N GLN A 41 -4.14 -15.96 -4.61
CA GLN A 41 -3.08 -16.35 -3.70
C GLN A 41 -2.60 -15.14 -2.89
N LEU A 42 -2.33 -15.33 -1.62
CA LEU A 42 -2.03 -14.25 -0.70
C LEU A 42 -0.68 -14.46 -0.02
N VAL A 43 0.10 -13.37 0.10
CA VAL A 43 1.34 -13.36 0.88
C VAL A 43 1.25 -12.24 1.92
N ALA A 44 1.34 -12.61 3.19
CA ALA A 44 1.42 -11.66 4.30
C ALA A 44 2.88 -11.44 4.73
N VAL A 45 3.17 -10.25 5.26
CA VAL A 45 4.47 -9.96 5.89
C VAL A 45 4.25 -9.83 7.38
N ILE A 46 4.96 -10.64 8.14
CA ILE A 46 4.75 -10.81 9.59
C ILE A 46 6.05 -10.64 10.39
N ASP A 47 5.91 -10.46 11.67
CA ASP A 47 7.00 -10.72 12.62
C ASP A 47 6.96 -12.21 13.02
N ASN A 48 7.91 -12.99 12.53
CA ASN A 48 7.94 -14.43 12.75
C ASN A 48 8.15 -14.81 14.23
N ALA A 49 8.88 -14.00 15.00
CA ALA A 49 9.10 -14.28 16.41
C ALA A 49 7.80 -14.15 17.21
N LEU A 50 6.98 -13.13 16.90
CA LEU A 50 5.66 -12.99 17.51
C LEU A 50 4.72 -14.12 17.12
N LEU A 51 4.76 -14.56 15.84
CA LEU A 51 3.94 -15.68 15.39
C LEU A 51 4.25 -16.98 16.13
N GLU A 52 5.55 -17.26 16.34
CA GLU A 52 6.04 -18.45 17.02
C GLU A 52 6.02 -18.34 18.56
N GLY A 53 5.57 -17.20 19.11
CA GLY A 53 5.53 -16.95 20.55
C GLY A 53 6.92 -16.86 21.21
N ILE A 54 7.93 -16.49 20.42
CA ILE A 54 9.31 -16.31 20.93
C ILE A 54 9.41 -14.92 21.54
N GLU A 55 9.66 -14.85 22.86
CA GLU A 55 9.91 -13.58 23.54
C GLU A 55 11.23 -12.96 23.04
N ASN A 56 11.11 -11.90 22.25
CA ASN A 56 12.26 -11.09 21.84
C ASN A 56 12.61 -10.06 22.93
N ASN A 57 13.76 -10.23 23.56
CA ASN A 57 14.34 -9.24 24.49
C ASN A 57 14.87 -7.97 23.80
N SER A 58 14.57 -7.75 22.53
CA SER A 58 14.97 -6.55 21.83
C SER A 58 13.75 -5.65 21.59
N ASP A 59 13.85 -4.37 21.98
CA ASP A 59 12.84 -3.30 21.81
C ASP A 59 12.45 -3.01 20.35
N LYS A 60 12.83 -3.86 19.41
CA LYS A 60 12.54 -3.68 17.98
C LYS A 60 11.97 -4.96 17.38
N THR A 61 10.67 -5.13 17.53
CA THR A 61 9.88 -5.98 16.65
C THR A 61 10.00 -5.44 15.23
N SER A 62 10.14 -6.32 14.26
CA SER A 62 10.36 -5.90 12.89
C SER A 62 9.77 -6.91 11.92
N PRO A 63 8.72 -6.52 11.17
CA PRO A 63 8.18 -7.38 10.14
C PRO A 63 9.27 -7.63 9.09
N ASN A 64 9.68 -8.86 8.96
CA ASN A 64 10.79 -9.23 8.07
C ASN A 64 10.56 -10.56 7.38
N HIS A 65 9.41 -11.18 7.60
CA HIS A 65 9.15 -12.53 7.12
C HIS A 65 7.88 -12.58 6.27
N ALA A 66 8.01 -13.13 5.06
CA ALA A 66 6.89 -13.30 4.14
C ALA A 66 6.38 -14.75 4.22
N VAL A 67 5.07 -14.91 4.43
CA VAL A 67 4.39 -16.21 4.49
C VAL A 67 3.24 -16.23 3.49
N ALA A 68 3.03 -17.37 2.82
CA ALA A 68 1.84 -17.51 1.97
C ALA A 68 0.67 -18.02 2.81
N ILE A 69 -0.51 -17.46 2.58
CA ILE A 69 -1.74 -17.88 3.26
C ILE A 69 -2.40 -18.97 2.43
N SER A 70 -2.49 -20.17 2.99
CA SER A 70 -3.10 -21.32 2.34
C SER A 70 -4.61 -21.39 2.58
N SER A 71 -5.04 -21.21 3.81
CA SER A 71 -6.47 -21.24 4.16
C SER A 71 -6.77 -20.43 5.42
N LEU A 72 -8.03 -20.06 5.57
CA LEU A 72 -8.59 -19.40 6.75
C LEU A 72 -9.90 -20.09 7.13
N SER A 73 -9.97 -20.58 8.35
CA SER A 73 -11.21 -21.13 8.95
C SER A 73 -11.75 -20.12 9.96
N THR A 74 -12.94 -19.61 9.69
CA THR A 74 -13.65 -18.70 10.62
C THR A 74 -14.30 -19.46 11.77
N ASP A 75 -14.62 -20.73 11.58
CA ASP A 75 -15.30 -21.55 12.59
C ASP A 75 -14.35 -22.00 13.70
N THR A 76 -13.10 -22.31 13.35
CA THR A 76 -12.05 -22.69 14.31
C THR A 76 -11.14 -21.53 14.70
N GLU A 77 -11.33 -20.35 14.09
CA GLU A 77 -10.44 -19.19 14.23
C GLU A 77 -8.97 -19.53 13.95
N GLU A 78 -8.73 -20.27 12.87
CA GLU A 78 -7.41 -20.75 12.49
C GLU A 78 -7.04 -20.32 11.09
N ILE A 79 -5.76 -20.04 10.92
CA ILE A 79 -5.14 -19.70 9.64
C ILE A 79 -3.98 -20.66 9.36
N THR A 80 -3.97 -21.23 8.15
CA THR A 80 -2.89 -22.11 7.71
C THR A 80 -1.95 -21.37 6.77
N LEU A 81 -0.68 -21.40 7.09
CA LEU A 81 0.38 -20.68 6.38
C LEU A 81 1.41 -21.65 5.82
N PHE A 82 1.93 -21.36 4.65
CA PHE A 82 3.23 -21.85 4.21
C PHE A 82 4.28 -20.89 4.76
N ASN A 83 5.04 -21.35 5.74
CA ASN A 83 6.08 -20.59 6.39
C ASN A 83 7.45 -21.21 6.06
N PRO A 84 8.29 -20.56 5.22
CA PRO A 84 9.57 -21.11 4.80
C PRO A 84 10.61 -21.23 5.94
N SER A 85 10.29 -20.73 7.14
CA SER A 85 11.15 -20.88 8.35
C SER A 85 10.85 -22.12 9.17
N THR A 86 9.76 -22.83 8.89
CA THR A 86 9.39 -24.07 9.57
C THR A 86 9.81 -25.30 8.77
N GLU A 87 10.00 -26.43 9.46
CA GLU A 87 10.28 -27.71 8.78
C GLU A 87 9.04 -28.30 8.11
N GLU A 88 7.85 -27.89 8.57
CA GLU A 88 6.58 -28.32 8.03
C GLU A 88 6.20 -27.45 6.84
N GLU A 89 5.72 -28.08 5.76
CA GLU A 89 5.29 -27.38 4.55
C GLU A 89 4.11 -26.43 4.82
N LEU A 90 3.16 -26.83 5.68
CA LEU A 90 2.03 -26.02 6.11
C LEU A 90 1.87 -26.09 7.63
N THR A 91 1.74 -24.95 8.25
CA THR A 91 1.53 -24.83 9.70
C THR A 91 0.29 -24.02 10.01
N THR A 92 -0.50 -24.47 10.97
CA THR A 92 -1.75 -23.82 11.37
C THR A 92 -1.56 -23.05 12.67
N TYR A 93 -2.01 -21.81 12.69
CA TYR A 93 -1.92 -20.88 13.82
C TYR A 93 -3.30 -20.35 14.19
N LYS A 94 -3.45 -19.86 15.42
CA LYS A 94 -4.63 -19.09 15.80
C LYS A 94 -4.62 -17.72 15.08
N VAL A 95 -5.79 -17.29 14.63
CA VAL A 95 -5.95 -15.98 13.96
C VAL A 95 -5.45 -14.84 14.85
N THR A 96 -5.63 -14.93 16.17
CA THR A 96 -5.14 -13.93 17.13
C THR A 96 -3.63 -13.79 17.11
N SER A 97 -2.88 -14.91 17.09
CA SER A 97 -1.41 -14.89 17.02
C SER A 97 -0.94 -14.33 15.66
N PHE A 98 -1.59 -14.74 14.59
CA PHE A 98 -1.31 -14.20 13.27
C PHE A 98 -1.54 -12.69 13.21
N LEU A 99 -2.65 -12.18 13.75
CA LEU A 99 -2.97 -10.76 13.76
C LEU A 99 -1.90 -9.94 14.51
N GLN A 100 -1.44 -10.40 15.66
CA GLN A 100 -0.38 -9.73 16.43
C GLN A 100 0.92 -9.62 15.62
N ALA A 101 1.31 -10.70 14.94
CA ALA A 101 2.48 -10.74 14.09
C ALA A 101 2.33 -9.88 12.80
N TRP A 102 1.12 -9.86 12.23
CA TRP A 102 0.82 -9.16 10.98
C TRP A 102 0.72 -7.65 11.16
N GLN A 103 0.20 -7.18 12.29
CA GLN A 103 0.13 -5.76 12.64
C GLN A 103 1.48 -5.05 12.58
N GLN A 104 2.57 -5.77 12.80
CA GLN A 104 3.93 -5.21 12.75
C GLN A 104 4.32 -4.70 11.34
N SER A 105 3.61 -5.13 10.30
CA SER A 105 3.76 -4.66 8.91
C SER A 105 2.65 -3.71 8.46
N ASN A 106 1.83 -3.17 9.36
CA ASN A 106 0.58 -2.47 9.05
C ASN A 106 -0.36 -3.36 8.22
N ASN A 107 -0.50 -4.61 8.61
CA ASN A 107 -1.34 -5.61 7.94
C ASN A 107 -1.07 -5.68 6.42
N TYR A 108 0.22 -5.66 6.06
CA TYR A 108 0.62 -5.66 4.65
C TYR A 108 0.30 -6.98 3.98
N LEU A 109 -0.39 -6.91 2.86
CA LEU A 109 -0.83 -8.06 2.08
C LEU A 109 -0.46 -7.89 0.61
N VAL A 110 0.16 -8.91 0.04
CA VAL A 110 0.38 -9.04 -1.39
C VAL A 110 -0.65 -10.02 -1.95
N VAL A 111 -1.41 -9.58 -2.93
CA VAL A 111 -2.46 -10.35 -3.58
C VAL A 111 -1.98 -10.72 -4.97
N VAL A 112 -1.94 -12.01 -5.27
CA VAL A 112 -1.60 -12.54 -6.59
C VAL A 112 -2.89 -13.00 -7.26
N ASN A 113 -3.25 -12.33 -8.35
CA ASN A 113 -4.45 -12.64 -9.11
C ASN A 113 -4.17 -13.85 -10.02
N THR A 114 -4.97 -14.90 -9.88
CA THR A 114 -4.84 -16.14 -10.64
C THR A 114 -5.93 -16.33 -11.69
N THR A 115 -6.87 -15.38 -11.79
CA THR A 115 -7.99 -15.43 -12.74
C THR A 115 -7.70 -14.62 -14.00
N ASP A 116 -8.14 -15.10 -15.16
CA ASP A 116 -8.00 -14.44 -16.47
C ASP A 116 -8.75 -13.09 -16.57
N LYS A 117 -9.65 -12.80 -15.65
CA LYS A 117 -10.32 -11.50 -15.52
C LYS A 117 -9.77 -10.77 -14.30
N PHE A 118 -8.77 -9.93 -14.51
CA PHE A 118 -8.33 -8.96 -13.51
C PHE A 118 -9.41 -7.88 -13.34
N ILE A 119 -10.13 -7.95 -12.21
CA ILE A 119 -10.97 -6.84 -11.77
C ILE A 119 -10.19 -6.12 -10.67
N TYR A 120 -9.66 -4.93 -10.99
CA TYR A 120 -9.02 -4.09 -9.99
C TYR A 120 -10.07 -3.46 -9.09
N GLU A 121 -10.03 -3.80 -7.80
CA GLU A 121 -10.79 -3.11 -6.76
C GLU A 121 -9.86 -2.17 -6.01
N PRO A 122 -10.04 -0.84 -6.11
CA PRO A 122 -9.27 0.10 -5.30
C PRO A 122 -9.50 -0.17 -3.82
N SER A 123 -8.42 -0.23 -3.05
CA SER A 123 -8.47 -0.41 -1.60
C SER A 123 -7.52 0.59 -0.95
N PRO A 124 -7.91 1.88 -0.89
CA PRO A 124 -7.11 2.89 -0.22
C PRO A 124 -7.06 2.60 1.27
N ILE A 125 -5.93 2.92 1.89
CA ILE A 125 -5.80 2.85 3.35
C ILE A 125 -6.76 3.88 3.94
N SER A 126 -7.58 3.46 4.93
CA SER A 126 -8.37 4.43 5.71
C SER A 126 -7.43 5.31 6.54
N LEU A 127 -7.58 6.61 6.39
CA LEU A 127 -6.80 7.65 7.08
C LEU A 127 -7.70 8.56 7.93
N ASP A 128 -8.92 8.12 8.23
CA ASP A 128 -9.92 8.91 8.97
C ASP A 128 -9.51 9.12 10.44
N ASP A 129 -8.74 8.18 10.99
CA ASP A 129 -8.18 8.23 12.34
C ASP A 129 -6.90 9.08 12.45
N VAL A 130 -6.39 9.59 11.31
CA VAL A 130 -5.14 10.37 11.29
C VAL A 130 -5.42 11.85 11.24
N THR A 131 -5.06 12.57 12.30
CA THR A 131 -5.09 14.03 12.36
C THR A 131 -3.70 14.60 12.11
N LEU A 132 -3.60 15.56 11.20
CA LEU A 132 -2.38 16.34 10.96
C LEU A 132 -2.32 17.54 11.88
N SER A 133 -1.12 18.01 12.21
CA SER A 133 -0.94 19.30 12.88
C SER A 133 -1.19 20.45 11.90
N ASP A 134 -1.56 21.62 12.44
CA ASP A 134 -1.87 22.82 11.65
C ASP A 134 -0.71 23.18 10.71
N ASP A 135 0.55 23.07 11.16
CA ASP A 135 1.75 23.30 10.34
C ASP A 135 1.82 22.40 9.10
N LEU A 136 1.32 21.17 9.19
CA LEU A 136 1.29 20.24 8.05
C LEU A 136 0.09 20.52 7.14
N VAL A 137 -1.03 21.00 7.71
CA VAL A 137 -2.19 21.42 6.91
C VAL A 137 -1.85 22.64 6.07
N GLU A 138 -1.07 23.60 6.60
CA GLU A 138 -0.59 24.77 5.85
C GLU A 138 0.25 24.41 4.62
N LEU A 139 0.89 23.24 4.63
CA LEU A 139 1.69 22.78 3.48
C LEU A 139 0.85 22.24 2.31
N GLN A 140 -0.45 22.06 2.49
CA GLN A 140 -1.32 21.44 1.49
C GLN A 140 -1.22 22.13 0.14
N GLU A 141 -1.37 23.46 0.11
CA GLU A 141 -1.31 24.23 -1.15
C GLU A 141 0.07 24.14 -1.81
N ALA A 142 1.13 24.29 -1.03
CA ALA A 142 2.49 24.23 -1.58
C ALA A 142 2.81 22.84 -2.17
N ILE A 143 2.32 21.77 -1.55
CA ILE A 143 2.52 20.41 -2.06
C ILE A 143 1.65 20.17 -3.30
N ALA A 144 0.40 20.64 -3.31
CA ALA A 144 -0.51 20.53 -4.42
C ALA A 144 0.01 21.28 -5.65
N GLU A 145 0.44 22.54 -5.49
CA GLU A 145 1.04 23.34 -6.55
C GLU A 145 2.30 22.66 -7.12
N ASN A 146 3.20 22.21 -6.25
CA ASN A 146 4.40 21.48 -6.70
C ASN A 146 4.08 20.15 -7.40
N ALA A 147 3.04 19.44 -6.99
CA ALA A 147 2.61 18.21 -7.67
C ALA A 147 2.13 18.52 -9.10
N HIS A 148 1.33 19.57 -9.26
CA HIS A 148 0.92 20.05 -10.58
C HIS A 148 2.12 20.45 -11.45
N GLU A 149 3.08 21.21 -10.92
CA GLU A 149 4.27 21.62 -11.66
C GLU A 149 5.12 20.41 -12.12
N ILE A 150 5.27 19.39 -11.27
CA ILE A 150 5.95 18.14 -11.63
C ILE A 150 5.19 17.41 -12.74
N TRP A 151 3.86 17.33 -12.64
CA TRP A 151 3.01 16.75 -13.66
C TRP A 151 3.14 17.50 -14.99
N ALA A 152 3.01 18.84 -14.96
CA ALA A 152 3.09 19.70 -16.15
C ALA A 152 4.46 19.58 -16.82
N LYS A 153 5.56 19.61 -16.04
CA LYS A 153 6.91 19.39 -16.54
C LYS A 153 7.03 18.03 -17.23
N THR A 154 6.57 16.98 -16.59
CA THR A 154 6.62 15.61 -17.17
C THR A 154 5.83 15.52 -18.48
N ARG A 155 4.66 16.14 -18.55
CA ARG A 155 3.86 16.22 -19.76
C ARG A 155 4.56 17.01 -20.85
N THR A 156 5.16 18.14 -20.54
CA THR A 156 5.97 18.95 -21.48
C THR A 156 7.12 18.13 -22.07
N ASP A 157 7.84 17.39 -21.24
CA ASP A 157 8.96 16.52 -21.65
C ASP A 157 8.46 15.38 -22.61
N GLN A 158 7.19 14.99 -22.50
CA GLN A 158 6.53 14.02 -23.38
C GLN A 158 5.92 14.67 -24.65
N GLY A 159 6.04 15.98 -24.81
CA GLY A 159 5.55 16.75 -25.96
C GLY A 159 4.06 17.15 -25.85
N TRP A 160 3.52 17.19 -24.64
CA TRP A 160 2.18 17.73 -24.40
C TRP A 160 2.21 19.26 -24.34
N THR A 161 1.13 19.88 -24.82
CA THR A 161 0.92 21.32 -24.83
C THR A 161 -0.49 21.68 -24.34
N TYR A 162 -0.71 22.97 -24.12
CA TYR A 162 -2.06 23.46 -23.86
C TYR A 162 -2.97 23.30 -25.09
N GLY A 163 -4.18 22.86 -24.84
CA GLY A 163 -5.31 22.86 -25.79
C GLY A 163 -6.63 23.03 -25.04
N PRO A 164 -7.67 23.61 -25.68
CA PRO A 164 -8.94 23.91 -25.01
C PRO A 164 -9.70 22.65 -24.58
N GLU A 165 -9.39 21.51 -25.19
CA GLU A 165 -9.94 20.19 -24.88
C GLU A 165 -8.84 19.16 -24.88
N ARG A 166 -9.05 18.06 -24.14
CA ARG A 166 -8.09 16.96 -24.11
C ARG A 166 -8.06 16.22 -25.44
N ASN A 167 -6.89 16.12 -26.04
CA ASN A 167 -6.63 15.38 -27.27
C ASN A 167 -5.35 14.54 -27.13
N ASP A 168 -5.53 13.24 -26.94
CA ASP A 168 -4.38 12.33 -26.73
C ASP A 168 -3.54 12.12 -28.02
N VAL A 169 -4.12 12.32 -29.20
CA VAL A 169 -3.41 12.19 -30.49
C VAL A 169 -2.48 13.38 -30.71
N GLN A 170 -2.99 14.59 -30.46
CA GLN A 170 -2.24 15.83 -30.59
C GLN A 170 -1.42 16.15 -29.34
N LYS A 171 -1.63 15.40 -28.25
CA LYS A 171 -1.04 15.63 -26.93
C LYS A 171 -1.37 17.03 -26.39
N GLU A 172 -2.65 17.36 -26.38
CA GLU A 172 -3.15 18.62 -25.85
C GLU A 172 -4.06 18.36 -24.63
N THR A 173 -4.00 19.24 -23.65
CA THR A 173 -4.89 19.21 -22.47
C THR A 173 -5.10 20.63 -21.93
N PRO A 174 -6.32 20.96 -21.43
CA PRO A 174 -6.61 22.26 -20.85
C PRO A 174 -5.87 22.52 -19.53
N ASP A 175 -5.33 21.47 -18.89
CA ASP A 175 -4.68 21.57 -17.60
C ASP A 175 -3.19 21.99 -17.71
N MET A 176 -2.65 22.15 -18.91
CA MET A 176 -1.30 22.67 -19.14
C MET A 176 -1.26 24.20 -18.96
N ILE A 177 -1.64 24.65 -17.77
CA ILE A 177 -1.67 26.06 -17.33
C ILE A 177 -1.12 26.17 -15.91
N PRO A 178 -0.70 27.34 -15.42
CA PRO A 178 -0.27 27.53 -14.05
C PRO A 178 -1.32 27.07 -13.03
N TYR A 179 -0.87 26.46 -11.94
CA TYR A 179 -1.75 25.92 -10.88
C TYR A 179 -2.80 26.94 -10.40
N CYS A 180 -2.44 28.21 -10.24
CA CYS A 180 -3.37 29.27 -9.81
C CYS A 180 -4.56 29.45 -10.77
N ASN A 181 -4.40 29.09 -12.03
CA ASN A 181 -5.44 29.22 -13.07
C ASN A 181 -6.25 27.95 -13.29
N LEU A 182 -5.89 26.84 -12.64
CA LEU A 182 -6.68 25.61 -12.72
C LEU A 182 -8.08 25.78 -12.15
N PRO A 183 -9.08 25.07 -12.69
CA PRO A 183 -10.37 24.92 -12.05
C PRO A 183 -10.26 24.37 -10.63
N GLU A 184 -11.15 24.76 -9.73
CA GLU A 184 -11.13 24.28 -8.34
C GLU A 184 -11.27 22.76 -8.23
N SER A 185 -11.98 22.11 -9.16
CA SER A 185 -12.07 20.64 -9.23
C SER A 185 -10.70 19.98 -9.41
N GLU A 186 -9.83 20.54 -10.25
CA GLU A 186 -8.50 20.00 -10.49
C GLU A 186 -7.57 20.27 -9.29
N LYS A 187 -7.61 21.49 -8.75
CA LYS A 187 -6.88 21.83 -7.51
C LYS A 187 -7.28 20.94 -6.34
N LEU A 188 -8.57 20.62 -6.21
CA LEU A 188 -9.07 19.74 -5.14
C LEU A 188 -8.43 18.35 -5.23
N TYR A 189 -8.21 17.84 -6.44
CA TYR A 189 -7.55 16.55 -6.66
C TYR A 189 -6.11 16.56 -6.13
N ASP A 190 -5.34 17.58 -6.49
CA ASP A 190 -3.94 17.73 -6.03
C ASP A 190 -3.86 17.94 -4.52
N ARG A 191 -4.77 18.74 -3.94
CA ARG A 191 -4.88 18.96 -2.49
C ARG A 191 -5.20 17.68 -1.72
N GLU A 192 -6.16 16.90 -2.22
CA GLU A 192 -6.52 15.62 -1.60
C GLU A 192 -5.34 14.65 -1.64
N MET A 193 -4.65 14.53 -2.76
CA MET A 193 -3.45 13.69 -2.88
C MET A 193 -2.34 14.15 -1.91
N ALA A 194 -2.15 15.44 -1.72
CA ALA A 194 -1.19 16.00 -0.77
C ALA A 194 -1.53 15.59 0.67
N MET A 195 -2.79 15.78 1.07
CA MET A 195 -3.25 15.46 2.43
C MET A 195 -3.21 13.96 2.71
N GLN A 196 -3.67 13.13 1.78
CA GLN A 196 -3.61 11.67 1.92
C GLN A 196 -2.18 11.18 2.03
N THR A 197 -1.24 11.77 1.30
CA THR A 197 0.17 11.43 1.39
C THR A 197 0.75 11.76 2.77
N LEU A 198 0.49 12.95 3.31
CA LEU A 198 0.96 13.35 4.64
C LEU A 198 0.35 12.47 5.75
N LYS A 199 -0.93 12.19 5.67
CA LYS A 199 -1.62 11.30 6.60
C LYS A 199 -1.03 9.88 6.55
N LEU A 200 -0.78 9.35 5.35
CA LEU A 200 -0.19 8.04 5.18
C LEU A 200 1.21 7.95 5.80
N VAL A 201 2.07 8.94 5.57
CA VAL A 201 3.40 9.01 6.17
C VAL A 201 3.30 8.93 7.70
N LYS A 202 2.36 9.69 8.30
CA LYS A 202 2.11 9.67 9.74
C LYS A 202 1.57 8.32 10.21
N LYS A 203 0.60 7.74 9.53
CA LYS A 203 0.01 6.42 9.87
C LYS A 203 1.07 5.31 9.84
N LEU A 204 2.03 5.39 8.93
CA LEU A 204 3.14 4.43 8.84
C LEU A 204 4.23 4.65 9.91
N GLY A 205 4.02 5.54 10.89
CA GLY A 205 4.91 5.75 12.03
C GLY A 205 6.08 6.70 11.78
N PHE A 206 6.06 7.44 10.67
CA PHE A 206 7.06 8.48 10.42
C PHE A 206 6.65 9.82 11.05
N GLU A 207 7.63 10.58 11.49
CA GLU A 207 7.44 11.94 11.97
C GLU A 207 7.96 12.95 10.95
N ILE A 208 7.15 13.96 10.66
CA ILE A 208 7.53 15.11 9.85
C ILE A 208 7.76 16.27 10.81
N LYS A 209 8.96 16.82 10.83
CA LYS A 209 9.35 17.94 11.72
C LYS A 209 9.82 19.11 10.89
N LYS A 210 9.30 20.31 11.21
CA LYS A 210 9.85 21.57 10.70
C LYS A 210 11.23 21.80 11.33
N LYS A 211 12.21 22.20 10.53
CA LYS A 211 13.57 22.54 11.00
C LYS A 211 13.60 23.91 11.65
#